data_426934e5b9cb26d3b6a62ac343418cdf
#
_entry.id   426934e5b9cb26d3b6a62ac343418cdf
#
_cell.length_a   1.000
_cell.length_b   1.000
_cell.length_c   1.000
_cell.angle_alpha   90.00
_cell.angle_beta   90.00
_cell.angle_gamma   90.00
#
_symmetry.space_group_name_H-M   'P 1'
#
loop_
_entity.id
_entity.type
_entity.pdbx_description
1 polymer ?
#
loop_
_entity_poly.entity_id
_entity_poly.type
_entity_poly.pdbx_seq_one_letter_code
_entity_poly.pdbx_strand_id
1 'polypeptide(L)'
;MVDLESQLAMDHRARIVWAFVEELDLRAFHDRIGSREDSAGRPPPDPKILLSLWLYATLEGLGSARALDRACQTDTAYRWLCGGVAMNYHSLSDFRSGNGELLDELLTENVCALMTAGLVSLDEVVQDGTKVRAAAGRGSFVGEDGLLGYEKKARARVHRLREELETDPGASDRRGRAARERAAEEVGERARQARETLERLRQEKAAGFNVQVAADGWFVVGVAATDRRNDTGLAEPMVEQLVERYDKTPRRLVVDGKIATRDEIVALAAHPKGRVEVYAPVPEERENVKPESRRKRAWQRRKEPAAIKAWRARMETEEGAATMRRRKHIETLIAITMNRGMRRMLVRGMEKVRSCVLFQALANNLMQAHRLRAVNQPA
;
A
#
# COMPACT_ATOMS: atom_id res chain seq x y z
N MET A 1 -7.94 -39.67 10.36
CA MET A 1 -7.98 -38.25 9.99
C MET A 1 -7.04 -37.53 10.94
N VAL A 2 -5.95 -36.95 10.47
CA VAL A 2 -5.00 -36.27 11.34
C VAL A 2 -5.59 -34.88 11.61
N ASP A 3 -5.72 -34.54 12.91
CA ASP A 3 -6.24 -33.24 13.33
C ASP A 3 -5.27 -32.12 12.91
N LEU A 4 -5.78 -31.11 12.21
CA LEU A 4 -4.98 -29.96 11.77
C LEU A 4 -4.41 -29.16 12.95
N GLU A 5 -5.15 -29.13 14.07
CA GLU A 5 -4.76 -28.43 15.29
C GLU A 5 -3.46 -28.98 15.87
N SER A 6 -3.31 -30.29 15.90
CA SER A 6 -2.12 -30.98 16.42
C SER A 6 -0.89 -30.90 15.49
N GLN A 7 -1.09 -30.52 14.22
CA GLN A 7 0.01 -30.42 13.23
C GLN A 7 0.76 -29.09 13.29
N LEU A 8 0.22 -28.09 13.98
CA LEU A 8 0.79 -26.75 14.01
C LEU A 8 1.29 -26.45 15.44
N ALA A 9 2.58 -26.15 15.58
CA ALA A 9 3.15 -25.78 16.88
C ALA A 9 2.42 -24.60 17.52
N MET A 10 2.37 -24.56 18.85
CA MET A 10 1.60 -23.54 19.60
C MET A 10 2.15 -22.12 19.41
N ASP A 11 3.45 -21.97 19.16
CA ASP A 11 4.16 -20.72 18.90
C ASP A 11 4.25 -20.38 17.42
N HIS A 12 3.58 -21.14 16.55
CA HIS A 12 3.67 -20.94 15.10
C HIS A 12 3.05 -19.60 14.69
N ARG A 13 3.72 -18.88 13.77
CA ARG A 13 3.28 -17.55 13.28
C ARG A 13 1.84 -17.49 12.80
N ALA A 14 1.33 -18.55 12.19
CA ALA A 14 -0.06 -18.59 11.75
C ALA A 14 -1.05 -18.44 12.91
N ARG A 15 -0.74 -19.02 14.09
CA ARG A 15 -1.56 -18.86 15.31
C ARG A 15 -1.51 -17.41 15.82
N ILE A 16 -0.33 -16.79 15.78
CA ILE A 16 -0.17 -15.38 16.14
C ILE A 16 -1.01 -14.48 15.23
N VAL A 17 -1.00 -14.74 13.91
CA VAL A 17 -1.83 -14.02 12.94
C VAL A 17 -3.32 -14.24 13.22
N TRP A 18 -3.72 -15.48 13.46
CA TRP A 18 -5.12 -15.80 13.74
C TRP A 18 -5.61 -15.09 14.99
N ALA A 19 -4.89 -15.20 16.11
CA ALA A 19 -5.22 -14.52 17.37
C ALA A 19 -5.34 -13.01 17.21
N PHE A 20 -4.45 -12.38 16.42
CA PHE A 20 -4.55 -10.96 16.10
C PHE A 20 -5.83 -10.63 15.33
N VAL A 21 -6.15 -11.42 14.30
CA VAL A 21 -7.36 -11.17 13.48
C VAL A 21 -8.64 -11.41 14.29
N GLU A 22 -8.60 -12.30 15.30
CA GLU A 22 -9.73 -12.51 16.22
C GLU A 22 -10.07 -11.28 17.07
N GLU A 23 -9.10 -10.45 17.37
CA GLU A 23 -9.28 -9.21 18.14
C GLU A 23 -9.80 -8.03 17.28
N LEU A 24 -9.83 -8.15 15.94
CA LEU A 24 -10.23 -7.07 15.04
C LEU A 24 -11.75 -7.00 14.84
N ASP A 25 -12.26 -5.77 14.69
CA ASP A 25 -13.63 -5.56 14.23
C ASP A 25 -13.70 -5.70 12.70
N LEU A 26 -14.29 -6.78 12.23
CA LEU A 26 -14.44 -7.08 10.81
C LEU A 26 -15.86 -6.88 10.27
N ARG A 27 -16.74 -6.19 11.02
CA ARG A 27 -18.14 -5.95 10.62
C ARG A 27 -18.22 -5.28 9.25
N ALA A 28 -17.42 -4.25 8.99
CA ALA A 28 -17.40 -3.56 7.71
C ALA A 28 -17.04 -4.47 6.52
N PHE A 29 -16.17 -5.48 6.75
CA PHE A 29 -15.85 -6.48 5.73
C PHE A 29 -17.01 -7.45 5.51
N HIS A 30 -17.73 -7.84 6.55
CA HIS A 30 -18.92 -8.69 6.45
C HIS A 30 -20.06 -7.96 5.71
N ASP A 31 -20.33 -6.70 6.03
CA ASP A 31 -21.36 -5.89 5.38
C ASP A 31 -21.10 -5.74 3.87
N ARG A 32 -19.84 -5.58 3.48
CA ARG A 32 -19.43 -5.51 2.06
C ARG A 32 -19.64 -6.82 1.32
N ILE A 33 -19.58 -7.95 2.00
CA ILE A 33 -19.85 -9.29 1.46
C ILE A 33 -21.35 -9.56 1.43
N GLY A 34 -22.07 -9.25 2.51
CA GLY A 34 -23.53 -9.45 2.67
C GLY A 34 -24.34 -8.77 1.57
N SER A 35 -23.89 -7.64 1.04
CA SER A 35 -24.51 -6.98 -0.11
C SER A 35 -24.52 -7.81 -1.42
N ARG A 36 -23.88 -8.98 -1.43
CA ARG A 36 -23.83 -9.93 -2.56
C ARG A 36 -24.59 -11.24 -2.31
N GLU A 37 -25.24 -11.41 -1.17
CA GLU A 37 -25.94 -12.66 -0.82
C GLU A 37 -27.16 -12.97 -1.70
N ASP A 38 -27.71 -11.98 -2.39
CA ASP A 38 -28.81 -12.16 -3.36
C ASP A 38 -28.38 -12.78 -4.71
N SER A 39 -27.11 -13.13 -4.89
CA SER A 39 -26.63 -13.79 -6.11
C SER A 39 -26.51 -15.30 -5.90
N ALA A 40 -27.12 -16.10 -6.79
CA ALA A 40 -26.97 -17.54 -6.80
C ALA A 40 -25.50 -17.95 -6.93
N GLY A 41 -24.93 -18.65 -5.94
CA GLY A 41 -23.55 -19.11 -5.94
C GLY A 41 -23.09 -19.67 -4.59
N ARG A 42 -21.86 -20.17 -4.54
CA ARG A 42 -21.24 -20.61 -3.29
C ARG A 42 -21.01 -19.40 -2.38
N PRO A 43 -21.35 -19.48 -1.08
CA PRO A 43 -21.08 -18.40 -0.12
C PRO A 43 -19.60 -17.97 -0.18
N PRO A 44 -19.31 -16.67 -0.15
CA PRO A 44 -17.94 -16.18 -0.12
C PRO A 44 -17.24 -16.64 1.18
N PRO A 45 -15.91 -16.88 1.14
CA PRO A 45 -15.16 -17.20 2.35
C PRO A 45 -15.23 -16.06 3.37
N ASP A 46 -15.23 -16.42 4.67
CA ASP A 46 -15.23 -15.47 5.77
C ASP A 46 -14.05 -14.48 5.63
N PRO A 47 -14.30 -13.15 5.78
CA PRO A 47 -13.26 -12.13 5.78
C PRO A 47 -12.13 -12.39 6.76
N LYS A 48 -12.41 -12.98 7.92
CA LYS A 48 -11.43 -13.37 8.93
C LYS A 48 -10.40 -14.35 8.37
N ILE A 49 -10.87 -15.36 7.64
CA ILE A 49 -10.00 -16.34 6.97
C ILE A 49 -9.17 -15.63 5.89
N LEU A 50 -9.80 -14.83 5.04
CA LEU A 50 -9.11 -14.15 3.94
C LEU A 50 -8.05 -13.16 4.43
N LEU A 51 -8.35 -12.39 5.49
CA LEU A 51 -7.41 -11.47 6.12
C LEU A 51 -6.24 -12.22 6.75
N SER A 52 -6.52 -13.29 7.51
CA SER A 52 -5.49 -14.12 8.14
C SER A 52 -4.56 -14.76 7.10
N LEU A 53 -5.12 -15.30 6.03
CA LEU A 53 -4.35 -15.89 4.92
C LEU A 53 -3.42 -14.86 4.27
N TRP A 54 -3.90 -13.63 4.00
CA TRP A 54 -3.08 -12.59 3.39
C TRP A 54 -2.05 -12.00 4.33
N LEU A 55 -2.35 -11.82 5.61
CA LEU A 55 -1.36 -11.39 6.61
C LEU A 55 -0.24 -12.42 6.75
N TYR A 56 -0.60 -13.69 6.88
CA TYR A 56 0.39 -14.77 6.98
C TYR A 56 1.19 -14.91 5.67
N ALA A 57 0.54 -14.88 4.51
CA ALA A 57 1.19 -14.88 3.21
C ALA A 57 2.17 -13.71 3.03
N THR A 58 1.81 -12.53 3.56
CA THR A 58 2.68 -11.35 3.55
C THR A 58 3.92 -11.57 4.41
N LEU A 59 3.79 -12.18 5.59
CA LEU A 59 4.92 -12.51 6.46
C LEU A 59 5.88 -13.52 5.81
N GLU A 60 5.33 -14.48 5.06
CA GLU A 60 6.09 -15.52 4.35
C GLU A 60 6.56 -15.08 2.94
N GLY A 61 6.27 -13.84 2.52
CA GLY A 61 6.67 -13.30 1.22
C GLY A 61 5.88 -13.87 0.03
N LEU A 62 4.72 -14.47 0.28
CA LEU A 62 3.88 -15.08 -0.74
C LEU A 62 2.89 -14.06 -1.33
N GLY A 63 3.28 -13.38 -2.43
CA GLY A 63 2.50 -12.31 -3.04
C GLY A 63 1.51 -12.74 -4.14
N SER A 64 1.37 -14.02 -4.45
CA SER A 64 0.52 -14.52 -5.55
C SER A 64 -0.75 -15.18 -5.04
N ALA A 65 -1.94 -14.70 -5.44
CA ALA A 65 -3.22 -15.33 -5.09
C ALA A 65 -3.30 -16.79 -5.57
N ARG A 66 -2.75 -17.11 -6.75
CA ARG A 66 -2.70 -18.49 -7.26
C ARG A 66 -1.74 -19.37 -6.46
N ALA A 67 -0.63 -18.81 -5.99
CA ALA A 67 0.29 -19.55 -5.13
C ALA A 67 -0.32 -19.74 -3.73
N LEU A 68 -1.04 -18.75 -3.22
CA LEU A 68 -1.75 -18.84 -1.95
C LEU A 68 -2.88 -19.89 -2.00
N ASP A 69 -3.66 -19.94 -3.08
CA ASP A 69 -4.66 -20.99 -3.31
C ASP A 69 -4.03 -22.40 -3.26
N ARG A 70 -2.90 -22.60 -3.95
CA ARG A 70 -2.16 -23.89 -3.86
C ARG A 70 -1.64 -24.16 -2.45
N ALA A 71 -1.11 -23.15 -1.76
CA ALA A 71 -0.64 -23.30 -0.38
C ALA A 71 -1.76 -23.72 0.57
N CYS A 72 -2.98 -23.22 0.40
CA CYS A 72 -4.16 -23.65 1.15
C CYS A 72 -4.50 -25.13 0.96
N GLN A 73 -3.97 -25.79 -0.08
CA GLN A 73 -4.18 -27.22 -0.35
C GLN A 73 -3.02 -28.08 0.15
N THR A 74 -1.79 -27.57 0.18
CA THR A 74 -0.57 -28.35 0.36
C THR A 74 0.22 -28.04 1.61
N ASP A 75 0.13 -26.83 2.14
CA ASP A 75 0.90 -26.39 3.30
C ASP A 75 0.05 -26.44 4.58
N THR A 76 0.61 -26.97 5.66
CA THR A 76 -0.09 -27.19 6.92
C THR A 76 -0.61 -25.91 7.55
N ALA A 77 0.19 -24.83 7.56
CA ALA A 77 -0.19 -23.58 8.19
C ALA A 77 -1.33 -22.88 7.44
N TYR A 78 -1.28 -22.88 6.10
CA TYR A 78 -2.36 -22.31 5.29
C TYR A 78 -3.63 -23.17 5.35
N ARG A 79 -3.49 -24.51 5.39
CA ARG A 79 -4.63 -25.42 5.61
C ARG A 79 -5.27 -25.22 6.96
N TRP A 80 -4.48 -24.98 8.00
CA TRP A 80 -4.96 -24.68 9.34
C TRP A 80 -5.75 -23.35 9.34
N LEU A 81 -5.20 -22.27 8.75
CA LEU A 81 -5.84 -20.97 8.68
C LEU A 81 -7.19 -20.98 7.94
N CYS A 82 -7.34 -21.81 6.90
CA CYS A 82 -8.59 -21.93 6.17
C CYS A 82 -9.51 -23.07 6.67
N GLY A 83 -9.16 -23.73 7.79
CA GLY A 83 -9.95 -24.82 8.35
C GLY A 83 -10.10 -26.01 7.39
N GLY A 84 -9.15 -26.22 6.48
CA GLY A 84 -9.22 -27.26 5.44
C GLY A 84 -10.20 -26.96 4.31
N VAL A 85 -10.84 -25.79 4.29
CA VAL A 85 -11.77 -25.38 3.22
C VAL A 85 -10.99 -24.98 1.97
N ALA A 86 -11.45 -25.45 0.80
CA ALA A 86 -10.84 -25.07 -0.46
C ALA A 86 -11.04 -23.58 -0.75
N MET A 87 -9.96 -22.85 -0.96
CA MET A 87 -9.96 -21.46 -1.37
C MET A 87 -9.99 -21.35 -2.89
N ASN A 88 -10.42 -20.20 -3.40
CA ASN A 88 -10.38 -19.86 -4.81
C ASN A 88 -9.47 -18.64 -5.00
N TYR A 89 -8.53 -18.72 -5.93
CA TYR A 89 -7.59 -17.61 -6.19
C TYR A 89 -8.28 -16.32 -6.64
N HIS A 90 -9.48 -16.39 -7.24
CA HIS A 90 -10.28 -15.19 -7.57
C HIS A 90 -10.73 -14.48 -6.29
N SER A 91 -11.36 -15.19 -5.35
CA SER A 91 -11.79 -14.62 -4.07
C SER A 91 -10.60 -14.03 -3.28
N LEU A 92 -9.46 -14.74 -3.27
CA LEU A 92 -8.22 -14.22 -2.65
C LEU A 92 -7.73 -12.95 -3.34
N SER A 93 -7.72 -12.92 -4.68
CA SER A 93 -7.27 -11.75 -5.45
C SER A 93 -8.20 -10.54 -5.25
N ASP A 94 -9.50 -10.77 -5.28
CA ASP A 94 -10.52 -9.74 -5.14
C ASP A 94 -10.53 -9.15 -3.74
N PHE A 95 -10.41 -9.99 -2.70
CA PHE A 95 -10.27 -9.53 -1.32
C PHE A 95 -9.07 -8.59 -1.15
N ARG A 96 -7.87 -9.00 -1.60
CA ARG A 96 -6.68 -8.17 -1.51
C ARG A 96 -6.80 -6.85 -2.24
N SER A 97 -7.45 -6.84 -3.41
CA SER A 97 -7.48 -5.66 -4.27
C SER A 97 -8.72 -4.78 -4.11
N GLY A 98 -9.76 -5.30 -3.49
CA GLY A 98 -11.04 -4.61 -3.36
C GLY A 98 -11.26 -3.94 -1.99
N ASN A 99 -10.38 -4.15 -1.01
CA ASN A 99 -10.60 -3.69 0.37
C ASN A 99 -9.54 -2.68 0.85
N GLY A 100 -8.99 -1.86 -0.07
CA GLY A 100 -7.94 -0.90 0.29
C GLY A 100 -8.34 0.10 1.37
N GLU A 101 -9.57 0.61 1.33
CA GLU A 101 -10.11 1.53 2.32
C GLU A 101 -10.26 0.86 3.69
N LEU A 102 -10.89 -0.31 3.75
CA LEU A 102 -11.05 -1.06 5.00
C LEU A 102 -9.72 -1.49 5.61
N LEU A 103 -8.71 -1.81 4.80
CA LEU A 103 -7.36 -2.10 5.29
C LEU A 103 -6.68 -0.84 5.85
N ASP A 104 -6.99 0.32 5.30
CA ASP A 104 -6.49 1.61 5.79
C ASP A 104 -7.13 1.97 7.15
N GLU A 105 -8.43 1.74 7.28
CA GLU A 105 -9.16 1.86 8.54
C GLU A 105 -8.60 0.90 9.59
N LEU A 106 -8.38 -0.37 9.25
CA LEU A 106 -7.74 -1.35 10.15
C LEU A 106 -6.34 -0.92 10.60
N LEU A 107 -5.54 -0.33 9.71
CA LEU A 107 -4.23 0.19 10.12
C LEU A 107 -4.39 1.34 11.10
N THR A 108 -5.36 2.23 10.87
CA THR A 108 -5.66 3.35 11.75
C THR A 108 -6.08 2.86 13.14
N GLU A 109 -7.03 1.92 13.21
CA GLU A 109 -7.49 1.31 14.46
C GLU A 109 -6.35 0.58 15.21
N ASN A 110 -5.54 -0.18 14.46
CA ASN A 110 -4.37 -0.87 15.02
C ASN A 110 -3.38 0.11 15.66
N VAL A 111 -3.07 1.22 14.98
CA VAL A 111 -2.16 2.25 15.54
C VAL A 111 -2.80 2.96 16.73
N CYS A 112 -4.09 3.25 16.71
CA CYS A 112 -4.81 3.81 17.88
C CYS A 112 -4.74 2.87 19.09
N ALA A 113 -4.91 1.56 18.89
CA ALA A 113 -4.74 0.57 19.94
C ALA A 113 -3.30 0.53 20.49
N LEU A 114 -2.29 0.63 19.60
CA LEU A 114 -0.88 0.73 20.00
C LEU A 114 -0.59 2.03 20.75
N MET A 115 -1.22 3.15 20.40
CA MET A 115 -1.12 4.41 21.15
C MET A 115 -1.73 4.29 22.54
N THR A 116 -2.90 3.67 22.65
CA THR A 116 -3.56 3.39 23.94
C THR A 116 -2.71 2.48 24.83
N ALA A 117 -2.01 1.52 24.23
CA ALA A 117 -1.06 0.66 24.92
C ALA A 117 0.28 1.33 25.26
N GLY A 118 0.50 2.58 24.89
CA GLY A 118 1.74 3.32 25.11
C GLY A 118 2.93 2.85 24.27
N LEU A 119 2.69 2.06 23.23
CA LEU A 119 3.74 1.53 22.33
C LEU A 119 4.06 2.46 21.16
N VAL A 120 3.14 3.36 20.82
CA VAL A 120 3.25 4.40 19.79
C VAL A 120 2.88 5.73 20.41
N SER A 121 3.68 6.75 20.22
CA SER A 121 3.44 8.09 20.76
C SER A 121 3.14 9.13 19.68
N LEU A 122 3.60 8.90 18.45
CA LEU A 122 3.70 9.87 17.36
C LEU A 122 4.56 11.10 17.66
N ASP A 123 5.38 11.07 18.72
CA ASP A 123 6.23 12.20 19.04
C ASP A 123 7.39 12.35 18.06
N GLU A 124 7.99 11.23 17.65
CA GLU A 124 9.04 11.21 16.63
C GLU A 124 8.65 10.21 15.54
N VAL A 125 8.35 10.72 14.37
CA VAL A 125 8.01 9.91 13.19
C VAL A 125 9.15 9.99 12.18
N VAL A 126 9.59 8.84 11.70
CA VAL A 126 10.59 8.71 10.64
C VAL A 126 9.88 8.35 9.36
N GLN A 127 10.13 9.09 8.27
CA GLN A 127 9.58 8.80 6.95
C GLN A 127 10.70 8.50 5.96
N ASP A 128 10.49 7.48 5.15
CA ASP A 128 11.38 7.18 4.03
C ASP A 128 10.58 6.60 2.85
N GLY A 129 11.14 6.76 1.65
CA GLY A 129 10.55 6.32 0.41
C GLY A 129 11.28 5.16 -0.21
N THR A 130 10.55 4.30 -0.91
CA THR A 130 11.14 3.21 -1.68
C THR A 130 10.41 2.97 -2.98
N LYS A 131 11.18 2.59 -4.02
CA LYS A 131 10.61 2.28 -5.33
C LYS A 131 10.26 0.80 -5.42
N VAL A 132 8.99 0.53 -5.70
CA VAL A 132 8.47 -0.80 -5.90
C VAL A 132 8.05 -1.02 -7.36
N ARG A 133 8.20 -2.24 -7.84
CA ARG A 133 7.78 -2.62 -9.19
C ARG A 133 6.44 -3.34 -9.10
N ALA A 134 5.44 -2.85 -9.84
CA ALA A 134 4.23 -3.64 -10.07
C ALA A 134 4.45 -4.66 -11.19
N ALA A 135 3.77 -5.80 -11.10
CA ALA A 135 3.92 -6.84 -12.10
C ALA A 135 3.25 -6.42 -13.42
N ALA A 136 4.05 -6.03 -14.37
CA ALA A 136 3.65 -5.98 -15.77
C ALA A 136 4.06 -7.31 -16.42
N GLY A 137 3.13 -8.22 -16.57
CA GLY A 137 3.39 -9.46 -17.32
C GLY A 137 3.63 -9.14 -18.80
N ARG A 138 4.71 -9.66 -19.41
CA ARG A 138 5.00 -9.46 -20.85
C ARG A 138 3.81 -9.82 -21.75
N GLY A 139 2.96 -10.78 -21.38
CA GLY A 139 1.79 -11.19 -22.16
C GLY A 139 0.53 -10.32 -21.98
N SER A 140 0.58 -9.26 -21.19
CA SER A 140 -0.57 -8.37 -20.96
C SER A 140 -0.35 -6.95 -21.50
N PHE A 141 0.80 -6.65 -22.08
CA PHE A 141 0.99 -5.44 -22.85
C PHE A 141 0.38 -5.63 -24.23
N VAL A 142 -0.84 -5.20 -24.35
CA VAL A 142 -1.42 -4.95 -25.67
C VAL A 142 -0.91 -3.56 -26.04
N GLY A 143 -0.02 -3.47 -27.04
CA GLY A 143 0.40 -2.18 -27.60
C GLY A 143 -0.78 -1.47 -28.24
N GLU A 144 -0.60 -0.21 -28.62
CA GLU A 144 -1.66 0.61 -29.24
C GLU A 144 -2.31 -0.09 -30.42
N ASP A 145 -1.51 -0.70 -31.31
CA ASP A 145 -2.02 -1.48 -32.45
C ASP A 145 -2.89 -2.65 -32.01
N GLY A 146 -2.53 -3.30 -30.90
CA GLY A 146 -3.32 -4.37 -30.29
C GLY A 146 -4.63 -3.88 -29.71
N LEU A 147 -4.64 -2.71 -29.03
CA LEU A 147 -5.86 -2.08 -28.49
C LEU A 147 -6.79 -1.64 -29.62
N LEU A 148 -6.26 -1.02 -30.68
CA LEU A 148 -7.01 -0.71 -31.91
C LEU A 148 -7.58 -1.98 -32.56
N GLY A 149 -6.80 -3.07 -32.57
CA GLY A 149 -7.24 -4.37 -33.04
C GLY A 149 -8.40 -4.95 -32.22
N TYR A 150 -8.37 -4.82 -30.89
CA TYR A 150 -9.48 -5.24 -30.03
C TYR A 150 -10.72 -4.38 -30.23
N GLU A 151 -10.56 -3.07 -30.33
CA GLU A 151 -11.68 -2.15 -30.59
C GLU A 151 -12.34 -2.44 -31.94
N LYS A 152 -11.55 -2.64 -32.98
CA LYS A 152 -12.06 -3.01 -34.32
C LYS A 152 -12.80 -4.36 -34.31
N LYS A 153 -12.25 -5.36 -33.62
CA LYS A 153 -12.89 -6.68 -33.46
C LYS A 153 -14.18 -6.61 -32.67
N ALA A 154 -14.22 -5.79 -31.60
CA ALA A 154 -15.42 -5.58 -30.79
C ALA A 154 -16.53 -4.92 -31.62
N ARG A 155 -16.22 -3.84 -32.35
CA ARG A 155 -17.17 -3.16 -33.27
C ARG A 155 -17.70 -4.09 -34.36
N ALA A 156 -16.82 -4.86 -35.01
CA ALA A 156 -17.22 -5.82 -36.03
C ALA A 156 -18.08 -6.97 -35.44
N ARG A 157 -17.91 -7.31 -34.17
CA ARG A 157 -18.74 -8.31 -33.49
C ARG A 157 -20.13 -7.76 -33.16
N VAL A 158 -20.23 -6.52 -32.65
CA VAL A 158 -21.49 -5.84 -32.41
C VAL A 158 -22.26 -5.69 -33.71
N HIS A 159 -21.62 -5.24 -34.79
CA HIS A 159 -22.25 -5.10 -36.12
C HIS A 159 -22.85 -6.43 -36.60
N ARG A 160 -22.07 -7.51 -36.57
CA ARG A 160 -22.56 -8.85 -36.94
C ARG A 160 -23.75 -9.31 -36.10
N LEU A 161 -23.73 -9.06 -34.80
CA LEU A 161 -24.84 -9.44 -33.91
C LEU A 161 -26.11 -8.63 -34.20
N ARG A 162 -25.98 -7.39 -34.66
CA ARG A 162 -27.12 -6.55 -35.10
C ARG A 162 -27.66 -7.00 -36.45
N GLU A 163 -26.79 -7.30 -37.43
CA GLU A 163 -27.20 -7.87 -38.73
C GLU A 163 -27.90 -9.23 -38.57
N GLU A 164 -27.42 -10.11 -37.68
CA GLU A 164 -28.07 -11.36 -37.33
C GLU A 164 -29.47 -11.15 -36.74
N LEU A 165 -29.67 -10.07 -36.00
CA LEU A 165 -30.98 -9.69 -35.43
C LEU A 165 -31.97 -9.17 -36.49
N GLU A 166 -31.48 -8.43 -37.50
CA GLU A 166 -32.26 -7.89 -38.60
C GLU A 166 -32.66 -9.00 -39.58
N THR A 167 -31.78 -9.97 -39.83
CA THR A 167 -32.02 -11.08 -40.78
C THR A 167 -32.88 -12.22 -40.19
N ASP A 168 -32.83 -12.47 -38.87
CA ASP A 168 -33.63 -13.50 -38.21
C ASP A 168 -34.23 -13.01 -36.87
N PRO A 169 -35.33 -12.25 -36.91
CA PRO A 169 -35.98 -11.72 -35.71
C PRO A 169 -36.62 -12.80 -34.80
N GLY A 170 -36.84 -13.99 -35.31
CA GLY A 170 -37.58 -15.07 -34.65
C GLY A 170 -36.72 -16.08 -33.86
N ALA A 171 -35.40 -16.00 -33.92
CA ALA A 171 -34.53 -16.97 -33.26
C ALA A 171 -34.67 -16.95 -31.74
N SER A 172 -34.80 -18.13 -31.16
CA SER A 172 -35.18 -18.40 -29.78
C SER A 172 -34.21 -17.91 -28.67
N ASP A 173 -33.09 -17.28 -29.02
CA ASP A 173 -32.05 -16.87 -28.05
C ASP A 173 -31.80 -15.36 -27.99
N ARG A 174 -32.89 -14.55 -27.90
CA ARG A 174 -32.80 -13.08 -27.75
C ARG A 174 -31.97 -12.68 -26.52
N ARG A 175 -32.09 -13.40 -25.40
CA ARG A 175 -31.36 -13.08 -24.16
C ARG A 175 -29.87 -13.37 -24.30
N GLY A 176 -29.49 -14.47 -24.93
CA GLY A 176 -28.10 -14.83 -25.16
C GLY A 176 -27.41 -13.90 -26.15
N ARG A 177 -28.13 -13.38 -27.18
CA ARG A 177 -27.59 -12.40 -28.13
C ARG A 177 -27.39 -11.04 -27.48
N ALA A 178 -28.38 -10.53 -26.72
CA ALA A 178 -28.24 -9.27 -25.99
C ALA A 178 -27.10 -9.32 -24.94
N ALA A 179 -26.85 -10.49 -24.34
CA ALA A 179 -25.71 -10.68 -23.46
C ALA A 179 -24.39 -10.65 -24.22
N ARG A 180 -24.31 -11.27 -25.41
CA ARG A 180 -23.11 -11.27 -26.28
C ARG A 180 -22.82 -9.88 -26.86
N GLU A 181 -23.85 -9.10 -27.21
CA GLU A 181 -23.71 -7.72 -27.68
C GLU A 181 -23.15 -6.83 -26.56
N ARG A 182 -23.76 -6.87 -25.38
CA ARG A 182 -23.26 -6.13 -24.20
C ARG A 182 -21.82 -6.49 -23.87
N ALA A 183 -21.47 -7.78 -23.89
CA ALA A 183 -20.09 -8.21 -23.64
C ALA A 183 -19.11 -7.70 -24.70
N ALA A 184 -19.53 -7.62 -25.98
CA ALA A 184 -18.70 -7.07 -27.04
C ALA A 184 -18.55 -5.55 -26.91
N GLU A 185 -19.61 -4.83 -26.55
CA GLU A 185 -19.56 -3.39 -26.28
C GLU A 185 -18.65 -3.08 -25.08
N GLU A 186 -18.74 -3.85 -24.00
CA GLU A 186 -17.89 -3.72 -22.83
C GLU A 186 -16.41 -3.95 -23.16
N VAL A 187 -16.07 -4.92 -24.01
CA VAL A 187 -14.69 -5.12 -24.49
C VAL A 187 -14.20 -3.93 -25.31
N GLY A 188 -15.05 -3.37 -26.15
CA GLY A 188 -14.73 -2.17 -26.93
C GLY A 188 -14.50 -0.95 -26.06
N GLU A 189 -15.33 -0.74 -25.06
CA GLU A 189 -15.21 0.35 -24.09
C GLU A 189 -13.94 0.23 -23.25
N ARG A 190 -13.65 -0.96 -22.72
CA ARG A 190 -12.42 -1.24 -21.97
C ARG A 190 -11.16 -1.01 -22.83
N ALA A 191 -11.21 -1.37 -24.12
CA ALA A 191 -10.10 -1.12 -25.04
C ALA A 191 -9.88 0.38 -25.29
N ARG A 192 -10.95 1.17 -25.39
CA ARG A 192 -10.90 2.63 -25.53
C ARG A 192 -10.31 3.29 -24.28
N GLN A 193 -10.82 2.96 -23.10
CA GLN A 193 -10.31 3.46 -21.82
C GLN A 193 -8.85 3.09 -21.60
N ALA A 194 -8.46 1.85 -21.97
CA ALA A 194 -7.07 1.42 -21.91
C ALA A 194 -6.17 2.23 -22.83
N ARG A 195 -6.66 2.63 -24.03
CA ARG A 195 -5.90 3.47 -24.98
C ARG A 195 -5.71 4.89 -24.43
N GLU A 196 -6.75 5.51 -23.91
CA GLU A 196 -6.68 6.83 -23.27
C GLU A 196 -5.71 6.82 -22.08
N THR A 197 -5.77 5.76 -21.28
CA THR A 197 -4.85 5.54 -20.17
C THR A 197 -3.42 5.32 -20.66
N LEU A 198 -3.21 4.59 -21.77
CA LEU A 198 -1.89 4.36 -22.36
C LEU A 198 -1.27 5.66 -22.88
N GLU A 199 -2.07 6.53 -23.46
CA GLU A 199 -1.62 7.83 -23.97
C GLU A 199 -1.20 8.75 -22.82
N ARG A 200 -1.96 8.77 -21.72
CA ARG A 200 -1.57 9.44 -20.48
C ARG A 200 -0.29 8.85 -19.87
N LEU A 201 -0.18 7.53 -19.79
CA LEU A 201 1.01 6.83 -19.28
C LEU A 201 2.25 6.95 -20.17
N ARG A 202 2.09 7.22 -21.47
CA ARG A 202 3.22 7.55 -22.38
C ARG A 202 3.83 8.91 -22.06
N GLN A 203 3.03 9.87 -21.63
CA GLN A 203 3.51 11.17 -21.16
C GLN A 203 4.19 11.02 -19.79
N GLU A 204 3.72 10.09 -18.97
CA GLU A 204 4.29 9.70 -17.68
C GLU A 204 5.16 8.45 -17.86
N LYS A 205 6.36 8.57 -18.46
CA LYS A 205 7.25 7.40 -18.68
C LYS A 205 7.28 6.44 -17.51
N ALA A 206 6.65 5.30 -17.70
CA ALA A 206 6.47 4.25 -16.71
C ALA A 206 7.75 3.84 -16.03
N ALA A 207 7.75 3.85 -14.72
CA ALA A 207 8.60 2.94 -13.96
C ALA A 207 8.13 2.89 -12.53
N GLY A 208 7.65 1.93 -12.00
CA GLY A 208 7.51 1.67 -10.57
C GLY A 208 6.74 2.73 -9.78
N PHE A 209 6.06 2.27 -8.77
CA PHE A 209 5.42 3.15 -7.80
C PHE A 209 6.43 3.56 -6.74
N ASN A 210 6.29 4.76 -6.23
CA ASN A 210 7.01 5.26 -5.08
C ASN A 210 6.13 5.03 -3.85
N VAL A 211 6.60 4.21 -2.92
CA VAL A 211 5.92 3.90 -1.67
C VAL A 211 6.61 4.67 -0.57
N GLN A 212 5.85 5.47 0.16
CA GLN A 212 6.30 6.17 1.36
C GLN A 212 5.82 5.41 2.59
N VAL A 213 6.69 5.26 3.57
CA VAL A 213 6.42 4.61 4.85
C VAL A 213 6.78 5.58 5.96
N ALA A 214 5.88 5.79 6.90
CA ALA A 214 6.12 6.53 8.13
C ALA A 214 6.05 5.58 9.32
N ALA A 215 7.02 5.67 10.22
CA ALA A 215 7.11 4.80 11.38
C ALA A 215 7.43 5.60 12.67
N ASP A 216 6.81 5.18 13.78
CA ASP A 216 7.23 5.52 15.13
C ASP A 216 7.95 4.31 15.71
N GLY A 217 9.26 4.42 15.92
CA GLY A 217 10.11 3.28 16.24
C GLY A 217 10.02 2.18 15.18
N TRP A 218 9.55 1.01 15.58
CA TRP A 218 9.36 -0.15 14.70
C TRP A 218 7.93 -0.33 14.19
N PHE A 219 7.00 0.55 14.58
CA PHE A 219 5.61 0.48 14.16
C PHE A 219 5.35 1.38 12.95
N VAL A 220 4.75 0.83 11.92
CA VAL A 220 4.30 1.60 10.76
C VAL A 220 3.03 2.35 11.13
N VAL A 221 3.08 3.68 11.05
CA VAL A 221 1.95 4.56 11.39
C VAL A 221 1.33 5.24 10.17
N GLY A 222 2.04 5.26 9.04
CA GLY A 222 1.54 5.84 7.80
C GLY A 222 2.13 5.15 6.58
N VAL A 223 1.35 5.04 5.52
CA VAL A 223 1.78 4.53 4.22
C VAL A 223 1.11 5.30 3.10
N ALA A 224 1.86 5.60 2.05
CA ALA A 224 1.33 6.17 0.83
C ALA A 224 1.99 5.52 -0.40
N ALA A 225 1.23 5.41 -1.48
CA ALA A 225 1.75 4.98 -2.77
C ALA A 225 1.49 6.12 -3.78
N THR A 226 2.48 6.45 -4.58
CA THR A 226 2.41 7.50 -5.59
C THR A 226 3.15 7.09 -6.85
N ASP A 227 2.79 7.67 -7.97
CA ASP A 227 3.48 7.55 -9.25
C ASP A 227 4.64 8.56 -9.42
N ARG A 228 4.85 9.45 -8.44
CA ARG A 228 5.96 10.40 -8.45
C ARG A 228 7.30 9.68 -8.49
N ARG A 229 8.18 10.15 -9.36
CA ARG A 229 9.52 9.55 -9.55
C ARG A 229 10.50 9.85 -8.43
N ASN A 230 10.27 10.92 -7.70
CA ASN A 230 11.11 11.39 -6.59
C ASN A 230 10.29 11.50 -5.30
N ASP A 231 10.99 11.58 -4.20
CA ASP A 231 10.40 11.69 -2.88
C ASP A 231 10.14 13.15 -2.47
N THR A 232 10.50 14.10 -3.32
CA THR A 232 10.45 15.55 -3.03
C THR A 232 9.00 16.02 -2.87
N GLY A 233 8.72 16.70 -1.78
CA GLY A 233 7.39 17.25 -1.52
C GLY A 233 6.41 16.20 -1.00
N LEU A 234 6.88 15.16 -0.30
CA LEU A 234 6.06 14.10 0.29
C LEU A 234 6.08 14.12 1.83
N ALA A 235 6.73 15.11 2.45
CA ALA A 235 6.76 15.27 3.91
C ALA A 235 5.42 15.79 4.43
N GLU A 236 4.93 16.91 3.90
CA GLU A 236 3.66 17.51 4.29
C GLU A 236 2.46 16.58 4.06
N PRO A 237 2.28 15.94 2.88
CA PRO A 237 1.20 14.97 2.68
C PRO A 237 1.20 13.79 3.65
N MET A 238 2.37 13.35 4.12
CA MET A 238 2.45 12.30 5.13
C MET A 238 2.00 12.81 6.50
N VAL A 239 2.39 14.02 6.89
CA VAL A 239 1.94 14.63 8.16
C VAL A 239 0.43 14.83 8.13
N GLU A 240 -0.12 15.34 7.03
CA GLU A 240 -1.58 15.50 6.87
C GLU A 240 -2.31 14.14 7.00
N GLN A 241 -1.78 13.07 6.45
CA GLN A 241 -2.32 11.73 6.63
C GLN A 241 -2.33 11.29 8.10
N LEU A 242 -1.26 11.57 8.85
CA LEU A 242 -1.20 11.25 10.28
C LEU A 242 -2.21 12.08 11.08
N VAL A 243 -2.35 13.35 10.74
CA VAL A 243 -3.31 14.25 11.38
C VAL A 243 -4.76 13.82 11.10
N GLU A 244 -5.06 13.43 9.86
CA GLU A 244 -6.38 12.94 9.48
C GLU A 244 -6.75 11.66 10.25
N ARG A 245 -5.80 10.73 10.40
CA ARG A 245 -6.03 9.44 11.05
C ARG A 245 -6.06 9.50 12.57
N TYR A 246 -5.18 10.29 13.18
CA TYR A 246 -4.90 10.22 14.62
C TYR A 246 -5.19 11.51 15.37
N ASP A 247 -5.65 12.55 14.66
CA ASP A 247 -5.85 13.91 15.19
C ASP A 247 -4.64 14.47 15.97
N LYS A 248 -3.43 14.03 15.56
CA LYS A 248 -2.17 14.39 16.21
C LYS A 248 -1.07 14.67 15.19
N THR A 249 -0.35 15.77 15.35
CA THR A 249 0.88 16.05 14.61
C THR A 249 2.08 15.43 15.30
N PRO A 250 3.06 14.87 14.56
CA PRO A 250 4.32 14.48 15.15
C PRO A 250 5.09 15.75 15.62
N ARG A 251 5.68 15.68 16.79
CA ARG A 251 6.56 16.76 17.26
C ARG A 251 7.83 16.84 16.41
N ARG A 252 8.36 15.68 16.01
CA ARG A 252 9.56 15.54 15.18
C ARG A 252 9.25 14.70 13.96
N LEU A 253 9.60 15.19 12.78
CA LEU A 253 9.57 14.44 11.53
C LEU A 253 11.00 14.27 11.02
N VAL A 254 11.48 13.03 10.93
CA VAL A 254 12.82 12.68 10.48
C VAL A 254 12.73 12.12 9.06
N VAL A 255 13.39 12.77 8.11
CA VAL A 255 13.31 12.41 6.68
C VAL A 255 14.67 12.43 6.00
N ASP A 256 14.78 11.81 4.82
CA ASP A 256 15.91 12.05 3.93
C ASP A 256 15.88 13.48 3.38
N GLY A 257 17.04 14.06 3.11
CA GLY A 257 17.18 15.44 2.62
C GLY A 257 16.51 15.73 1.27
N LYS A 258 15.98 14.71 0.59
CA LYS A 258 15.23 14.85 -0.65
C LYS A 258 13.73 14.86 -0.45
N ILE A 259 13.23 14.43 0.69
CA ILE A 259 11.78 14.30 0.96
C ILE A 259 11.19 15.67 1.28
N ALA A 260 11.71 16.35 2.30
CA ALA A 260 11.19 17.66 2.69
C ALA A 260 11.80 18.79 1.85
N THR A 261 10.94 19.57 1.22
CA THR A 261 11.31 20.84 0.59
C THR A 261 11.44 21.94 1.63
N ARG A 262 12.06 23.07 1.24
CA ARG A 262 12.17 24.23 2.13
C ARG A 262 10.79 24.82 2.45
N ASP A 263 9.88 24.80 1.49
CA ASP A 263 8.53 25.32 1.66
C ASP A 263 7.73 24.43 2.62
N GLU A 264 7.87 23.11 2.53
CA GLU A 264 7.26 22.18 3.49
C GLU A 264 7.84 22.34 4.89
N ILE A 265 9.16 22.57 5.05
CA ILE A 265 9.76 22.84 6.37
C ILE A 265 9.12 24.10 7.00
N VAL A 266 8.82 25.14 6.19
CA VAL A 266 8.15 26.34 6.67
C VAL A 266 6.69 26.05 7.00
N ALA A 267 5.96 25.35 6.15
CA ALA A 267 4.56 24.99 6.35
C ALA A 267 4.39 24.11 7.61
N LEU A 268 5.19 23.07 7.73
CA LEU A 268 5.17 22.14 8.88
C LEU A 268 5.54 22.84 10.21
N ALA A 269 6.46 23.82 10.18
CA ALA A 269 6.79 24.61 11.37
C ALA A 269 5.65 25.54 11.82
N ALA A 270 4.71 25.83 10.93
CA ALA A 270 3.52 26.66 11.19
C ALA A 270 2.21 25.87 11.10
N HIS A 271 2.27 24.53 11.17
CA HIS A 271 1.12 23.68 10.99
C HIS A 271 0.01 23.99 12.03
N PRO A 272 -1.27 24.14 11.63
CA PRO A 272 -2.34 24.66 12.48
C PRO A 272 -2.65 23.76 13.69
N LYS A 273 -2.48 22.44 13.58
CA LYS A 273 -2.71 21.48 14.68
C LYS A 273 -1.50 21.26 15.59
N GLY A 274 -0.37 21.90 15.32
CA GLY A 274 0.84 21.80 16.14
C GLY A 274 2.11 21.87 15.30
N ARG A 275 3.11 22.54 15.84
CA ARG A 275 4.40 22.73 15.20
C ARG A 275 5.10 21.38 14.99
N VAL A 276 5.55 21.11 13.77
CA VAL A 276 6.36 19.94 13.42
C VAL A 276 7.81 20.37 13.18
N GLU A 277 8.73 19.76 13.91
CA GLU A 277 10.17 19.99 13.74
C GLU A 277 10.75 18.98 12.76
N VAL A 278 11.10 19.47 11.57
CA VAL A 278 11.71 18.61 10.54
C VAL A 278 13.20 18.41 10.83
N TYR A 279 13.63 17.17 10.81
CA TYR A 279 15.02 16.70 10.83
C TYR A 279 15.35 16.12 9.46
N ALA A 280 16.14 16.82 8.70
CA ALA A 280 16.57 16.42 7.36
C ALA A 280 18.01 16.90 7.13
N PRO A 281 18.87 16.17 6.42
CA PRO A 281 20.23 16.61 6.12
C PRO A 281 20.22 17.99 5.44
N VAL A 282 21.02 18.89 5.93
CA VAL A 282 21.26 20.17 5.26
C VAL A 282 22.15 19.90 4.06
N PRO A 283 21.78 20.34 2.84
CA PRO A 283 22.62 20.15 1.67
C PRO A 283 24.01 20.75 1.86
N GLU A 284 25.03 19.94 1.61
CA GLU A 284 26.41 20.40 1.67
C GLU A 284 26.68 21.50 0.64
N GLU A 285 27.46 22.49 1.04
CA GLU A 285 27.92 23.50 0.12
C GLU A 285 29.04 22.92 -0.74
N ARG A 286 28.93 23.10 -2.04
CA ARG A 286 30.03 22.77 -2.94
C ARG A 286 31.26 23.61 -2.58
N GLU A 287 32.39 22.97 -2.30
CA GLU A 287 33.63 23.63 -1.90
C GLU A 287 34.15 24.61 -2.95
N ASN A 288 34.02 24.30 -4.23
CA ASN A 288 34.48 25.10 -5.36
C ASN A 288 33.48 26.13 -5.86
N VAL A 289 33.02 27.03 -5.00
CA VAL A 289 32.09 28.10 -5.37
C VAL A 289 32.80 29.42 -5.47
N LYS A 290 32.61 30.15 -6.58
CA LYS A 290 33.17 31.52 -6.79
C LYS A 290 32.83 32.44 -5.62
N PRO A 291 33.76 33.36 -5.21
CA PRO A 291 33.54 34.26 -4.07
C PRO A 291 32.25 35.09 -4.14
N GLU A 292 31.89 35.55 -5.33
CA GLU A 292 30.63 36.29 -5.58
C GLU A 292 29.38 35.46 -5.25
N SER A 293 29.39 34.17 -5.64
CA SER A 293 28.31 33.24 -5.32
C SER A 293 28.23 32.95 -3.83
N ARG A 294 29.37 32.90 -3.09
CA ARG A 294 29.40 32.76 -1.64
C ARG A 294 28.76 33.98 -0.94
N ARG A 295 29.09 35.20 -1.39
CA ARG A 295 28.47 36.45 -0.86
C ARG A 295 26.96 36.48 -1.12
N LYS A 296 26.52 36.13 -2.31
CA LYS A 296 25.09 36.05 -2.67
C LYS A 296 24.34 35.04 -1.79
N ARG A 297 24.91 33.88 -1.57
CA ARG A 297 24.35 32.84 -0.68
C ARG A 297 24.29 33.29 0.77
N ALA A 298 25.35 33.91 1.30
CA ALA A 298 25.36 34.44 2.65
C ALA A 298 24.27 35.51 2.84
N TRP A 299 24.07 36.40 1.86
CA TRP A 299 23.00 37.38 1.88
C TRP A 299 21.60 36.73 1.82
N GLN A 300 21.42 35.71 0.97
CA GLN A 300 20.16 34.91 0.89
C GLN A 300 19.86 34.23 2.22
N ARG A 301 20.87 33.64 2.88
CA ARG A 301 20.72 33.00 4.21
C ARG A 301 20.22 33.99 5.29
N ARG A 302 20.68 35.24 5.27
CA ARG A 302 20.19 36.24 6.22
C ARG A 302 18.68 36.49 6.06
N LYS A 303 18.16 36.35 4.85
CA LYS A 303 16.73 36.54 4.52
C LYS A 303 15.91 35.26 4.61
N GLU A 304 16.51 34.12 4.97
CA GLU A 304 15.77 32.86 5.13
C GLU A 304 14.68 33.01 6.22
N PRO A 305 13.50 32.36 6.02
CA PRO A 305 12.47 32.23 7.04
C PRO A 305 13.03 31.70 8.35
N ALA A 306 12.43 32.13 9.48
CA ALA A 306 12.85 31.69 10.82
C ALA A 306 12.86 30.16 10.96
N ALA A 307 11.89 29.47 10.37
CA ALA A 307 11.80 28.02 10.36
C ALA A 307 13.02 27.35 9.72
N ILE A 308 13.51 27.90 8.59
CA ILE A 308 14.70 27.38 7.90
C ILE A 308 15.98 27.61 8.71
N LYS A 309 16.10 28.78 9.34
CA LYS A 309 17.21 29.06 10.25
C LYS A 309 17.21 28.13 11.45
N ALA A 310 16.04 27.89 12.06
CA ALA A 310 15.88 26.96 13.16
C ALA A 310 16.18 25.52 12.77
N TRP A 311 15.74 25.08 11.57
CA TRP A 311 16.10 23.76 11.02
C TRP A 311 17.61 23.60 10.88
N ARG A 312 18.32 24.57 10.26
CA ARG A 312 19.78 24.51 10.11
C ARG A 312 20.49 24.43 11.47
N ALA A 313 20.13 25.33 12.38
CA ALA A 313 20.72 25.36 13.72
C ALA A 313 20.51 24.04 14.46
N ARG A 314 19.32 23.45 14.37
CA ARG A 314 19.00 22.14 14.96
C ARG A 314 19.86 21.02 14.37
N MET A 315 20.09 21.03 13.05
CA MET A 315 20.90 20.00 12.38
C MET A 315 22.40 20.11 12.67
N GLU A 316 22.89 21.26 13.15
CA GLU A 316 24.27 21.48 13.60
C GLU A 316 24.52 20.96 15.03
N THR A 317 23.47 20.59 15.77
CA THR A 317 23.59 20.08 17.14
C THR A 317 23.91 18.57 17.17
N GLU A 318 24.48 18.11 18.28
CA GLU A 318 24.67 16.69 18.53
C GLU A 318 23.32 15.94 18.60
N GLU A 319 22.26 16.57 19.15
CA GLU A 319 20.92 16.01 19.15
C GLU A 319 20.39 15.80 17.72
N GLY A 320 20.62 16.77 16.83
CA GLY A 320 20.28 16.65 15.41
C GLY A 320 20.97 15.46 14.76
N ALA A 321 22.28 15.32 14.99
CA ALA A 321 23.05 14.18 14.49
C ALA A 321 22.57 12.84 15.10
N ALA A 322 22.27 12.80 16.39
CA ALA A 322 21.74 11.61 17.06
C ALA A 322 20.36 11.20 16.52
N THR A 323 19.50 12.19 16.29
CA THR A 323 18.16 11.96 15.70
C THR A 323 18.29 11.39 14.29
N MET A 324 19.18 11.93 13.46
CA MET A 324 19.42 11.39 12.12
C MET A 324 19.98 9.96 12.14
N ARG A 325 20.78 9.60 13.13
CA ARG A 325 21.26 8.21 13.29
C ARG A 325 20.13 7.22 13.53
N ARG A 326 19.06 7.63 14.24
CA ARG A 326 17.87 6.81 14.47
C ARG A 326 17.10 6.50 13.20
N ARG A 327 17.22 7.31 12.16
CA ARG A 327 16.61 7.05 10.84
C ARG A 327 16.93 5.67 10.27
N LYS A 328 18.05 5.06 10.65
CA LYS A 328 18.42 3.71 10.19
C LYS A 328 17.37 2.64 10.49
N HIS A 329 16.50 2.85 11.47
CA HIS A 329 15.43 1.90 11.77
C HIS A 329 14.46 1.75 10.60
N ILE A 330 14.07 2.84 9.95
CA ILE A 330 13.13 2.78 8.83
C ILE A 330 13.74 2.09 7.60
N GLU A 331 15.03 2.26 7.37
CA GLU A 331 15.75 1.55 6.30
C GLU A 331 15.71 0.03 6.53
N THR A 332 15.88 -0.41 7.77
CA THR A 332 15.75 -1.82 8.17
C THR A 332 14.32 -2.31 8.00
N LEU A 333 13.34 -1.52 8.41
CA LEU A 333 11.91 -1.84 8.26
C LEU A 333 11.55 -2.01 6.79
N ILE A 334 11.98 -1.07 5.93
CA ILE A 334 11.79 -1.15 4.48
C ILE A 334 12.50 -2.39 3.91
N ALA A 335 13.72 -2.70 4.34
CA ALA A 335 14.44 -3.89 3.90
C ALA A 335 13.70 -5.19 4.26
N ILE A 336 13.11 -5.27 5.45
CA ILE A 336 12.27 -6.40 5.87
C ILE A 336 11.06 -6.55 4.93
N THR A 337 10.34 -5.46 4.65
CA THR A 337 9.17 -5.51 3.76
C THR A 337 9.55 -5.83 2.32
N MET A 338 10.71 -5.35 1.86
CA MET A 338 11.28 -5.70 0.55
C MET A 338 11.56 -7.21 0.43
N ASN A 339 12.09 -7.82 1.48
CA ASN A 339 12.34 -9.27 1.53
C ASN A 339 11.03 -10.07 1.60
N ARG A 340 9.96 -9.50 2.13
CA ARG A 340 8.60 -10.05 2.14
C ARG A 340 7.83 -9.79 0.84
N GLY A 341 8.51 -9.55 -0.28
CA GLY A 341 7.91 -9.45 -1.61
C GLY A 341 7.49 -8.06 -2.06
N MET A 342 7.68 -6.99 -1.25
CA MET A 342 7.34 -5.63 -1.63
C MET A 342 8.16 -5.12 -2.84
N ARG A 343 9.36 -5.65 -3.05
CA ARG A 343 10.23 -5.26 -4.18
C ARG A 343 9.56 -5.43 -5.55
N ARG A 344 8.74 -6.47 -5.68
CA ARG A 344 7.97 -6.77 -6.90
C ARG A 344 6.58 -7.26 -6.52
N MET A 345 5.64 -6.35 -6.47
CA MET A 345 4.25 -6.67 -6.17
C MET A 345 3.57 -7.32 -7.38
N LEU A 346 2.90 -8.45 -7.15
CA LEU A 346 2.21 -9.22 -8.19
C LEU A 346 0.79 -8.68 -8.46
N VAL A 347 0.67 -7.36 -8.47
CA VAL A 347 -0.57 -6.62 -8.72
C VAL A 347 -0.32 -5.50 -9.74
N ARG A 348 -1.39 -4.89 -10.26
CA ARG A 348 -1.34 -3.77 -11.20
C ARG A 348 -2.22 -2.62 -10.73
N GLY A 349 -1.74 -1.41 -10.93
CA GLY A 349 -2.45 -0.19 -10.54
C GLY A 349 -2.16 0.24 -9.11
N MET A 350 -2.29 1.54 -8.87
CA MET A 350 -1.96 2.22 -7.62
C MET A 350 -2.74 1.65 -6.43
N GLU A 351 -4.07 1.51 -6.58
CA GLU A 351 -4.96 1.03 -5.52
C GLU A 351 -4.55 -0.35 -5.00
N LYS A 352 -4.21 -1.27 -5.91
CA LYS A 352 -3.78 -2.62 -5.55
C LYS A 352 -2.39 -2.64 -4.92
N VAL A 353 -1.50 -1.72 -5.34
CA VAL A 353 -0.19 -1.52 -4.71
C VAL A 353 -0.39 -1.00 -3.29
N ARG A 354 -1.26 0.01 -3.11
CA ARG A 354 -1.60 0.55 -1.78
C ARG A 354 -2.12 -0.54 -0.85
N SER A 355 -3.05 -1.38 -1.30
CA SER A 355 -3.54 -2.51 -0.51
C SER A 355 -2.42 -3.47 -0.09
N CYS A 356 -1.49 -3.80 -0.99
CA CYS A 356 -0.34 -4.64 -0.63
C CYS A 356 0.57 -3.99 0.42
N VAL A 357 0.78 -2.67 0.35
CA VAL A 357 1.58 -1.93 1.34
C VAL A 357 0.89 -1.90 2.69
N LEU A 358 -0.43 -1.75 2.73
CA LEU A 358 -1.23 -1.83 3.96
C LEU A 358 -1.12 -3.21 4.62
N PHE A 359 -1.16 -4.31 3.86
CA PHE A 359 -0.88 -5.65 4.40
C PHE A 359 0.52 -5.75 4.98
N GLN A 360 1.55 -5.14 4.36
CA GLN A 360 2.91 -5.12 4.92
C GLN A 360 2.97 -4.35 6.23
N ALA A 361 2.28 -3.21 6.33
CA ALA A 361 2.21 -2.39 7.54
C ALA A 361 1.54 -3.15 8.69
N LEU A 362 0.35 -3.71 8.45
CA LEU A 362 -0.39 -4.51 9.44
C LEU A 362 0.41 -5.74 9.89
N ALA A 363 1.00 -6.48 8.95
CA ALA A 363 1.83 -7.65 9.27
C ALA A 363 3.09 -7.27 10.06
N ASN A 364 3.69 -6.10 9.80
CA ASN A 364 4.80 -5.60 10.60
C ASN A 364 4.36 -5.27 12.02
N ASN A 365 3.30 -4.48 12.16
CA ASN A 365 2.81 -4.02 13.47
C ASN A 365 2.38 -5.18 14.35
N LEU A 366 1.67 -6.15 13.79
CA LEU A 366 1.31 -7.41 14.43
C LEU A 366 2.53 -8.10 15.03
N MET A 367 3.59 -8.31 14.22
CA MET A 367 4.77 -9.03 14.71
C MET A 367 5.58 -8.24 15.73
N GLN A 368 5.62 -6.91 15.62
CA GLN A 368 6.28 -6.06 16.61
C GLN A 368 5.52 -6.06 17.94
N ALA A 369 4.20 -5.92 17.89
CA ALA A 369 3.36 -5.99 19.10
C ALA A 369 3.50 -7.35 19.81
N HIS A 370 3.49 -8.45 19.05
CA HIS A 370 3.69 -9.79 19.60
C HIS A 370 5.07 -9.94 20.26
N ARG A 371 6.15 -9.48 19.63
CA ARG A 371 7.50 -9.52 20.21
C ARG A 371 7.60 -8.76 21.52
N LEU A 372 7.01 -7.58 21.60
CA LEU A 372 7.05 -6.76 22.81
C LEU A 372 6.21 -7.38 23.93
N ARG A 373 5.06 -7.98 23.62
CA ARG A 373 4.26 -8.73 24.60
C ARG A 373 5.06 -9.91 25.18
N ALA A 374 5.77 -10.66 24.32
CA ALA A 374 6.59 -11.79 24.76
C ALA A 374 7.78 -11.39 25.66
N VAL A 375 8.37 -10.22 25.43
CA VAL A 375 9.48 -9.69 26.27
C VAL A 375 8.95 -9.19 27.63
N ASN A 376 7.74 -8.68 27.69
CA ASN A 376 7.14 -8.10 28.89
C ASN A 376 6.34 -9.11 29.73
N GLN A 377 6.18 -10.36 29.31
CA GLN A 377 5.60 -11.41 30.14
C GLN A 377 6.69 -11.91 31.11
N PRO A 378 6.48 -11.80 32.44
CA PRO A 378 7.38 -12.45 33.41
C PRO A 378 7.36 -13.95 33.18
N ALA A 379 8.55 -14.57 33.25
CA ALA A 379 8.76 -16.00 33.10
C ALA A 379 8.01 -16.80 34.22
#